data_233330e79f1e9fbf15d8f8a31523b4db
#
_entry.id   233330e79f1e9fbf15d8f8a31523b4db
#
_cell.length_a   1.000
_cell.length_b   1.000
_cell.length_c   1.000
_cell.angle_alpha   90.00
_cell.angle_beta   90.00
_cell.angle_gamma   90.00
#
_symmetry.space_group_name_H-M   'P 1'
#
loop_
_entity.id
_entity.type
_entity.pdbx_description
1 polymer ?
#
loop_
_entity_poly.entity_id
_entity_poly.type
_entity_poly.pdbx_seq_one_letter_code
_entity_poly.pdbx_strand_id
1 'polypeptide(L)'
;AAPYAGAKLLMKRAGIEQVDRIVLAGAFGSYIDPLYALVLGLIPDCDPQKIAAVGNAAGDGARIALLNRHKRAEAQELALRTRYIETAVAPDFQDEFVGAIHLPHASDPYPHLAGILPPPVETLPNDPSRPRRRMRQNAG
;
A
#
# COMPACT_ATOMS: atom_id res chain seq x y z
N ALA A 1 2.95 1.68 5.80
CA ALA A 1 3.35 0.35 6.28
C ALA A 1 2.22 -0.67 6.20
N ALA A 2 1.08 -0.50 6.94
CA ALA A 2 0.05 -1.53 7.03
C ALA A 2 -0.55 -2.00 5.68
N PRO A 3 -0.92 -1.13 4.72
CA PRO A 3 -1.42 -1.58 3.42
C PRO A 3 -0.39 -2.41 2.65
N TYR A 4 0.87 -2.00 2.68
CA TYR A 4 1.96 -2.73 2.06
C TYR A 4 2.16 -4.11 2.69
N ALA A 5 2.29 -4.18 4.02
CA ALA A 5 2.47 -5.43 4.74
C ALA A 5 1.32 -6.42 4.47
N GLY A 6 0.08 -5.92 4.43
CA GLY A 6 -1.08 -6.73 4.04
C GLY A 6 -1.00 -7.26 2.61
N ALA A 7 -0.59 -6.43 1.65
CA ALA A 7 -0.41 -6.85 0.27
C ALA A 7 0.70 -7.89 0.14
N LYS A 8 1.86 -7.70 0.79
CA LYS A 8 2.96 -8.67 0.81
C LYS A 8 2.55 -10.00 1.41
N LEU A 9 1.80 -9.98 2.50
CA LEU A 9 1.28 -11.20 3.11
C LEU A 9 0.38 -11.97 2.12
N LEU A 10 -0.52 -11.28 1.42
CA LEU A 10 -1.38 -11.88 0.40
C LEU A 10 -0.57 -12.45 -0.76
N MET A 11 0.43 -11.72 -1.25
CA MET A 11 1.33 -12.19 -2.32
C MET A 11 2.07 -13.46 -1.90
N LYS A 12 2.65 -13.50 -0.71
CA LYS A 12 3.29 -14.70 -0.15
C LYS A 12 2.32 -15.90 -0.09
N ARG A 13 1.09 -15.68 0.39
CA ARG A 13 0.06 -16.73 0.47
C ARG A 13 -0.40 -17.22 -0.90
N ALA A 14 -0.35 -16.36 -1.90
CA ALA A 14 -0.69 -16.70 -3.29
C ALA A 14 0.50 -17.28 -4.06
N GLY A 15 1.73 -17.24 -3.52
CA GLY A 15 2.92 -17.71 -4.20
C GLY A 15 3.34 -16.81 -5.38
N ILE A 16 3.03 -15.51 -5.31
CA ILE A 16 3.37 -14.53 -6.34
C ILE A 16 4.43 -13.55 -5.81
N GLU A 17 5.40 -13.23 -6.65
CA GLU A 17 6.50 -12.32 -6.32
C GLU A 17 6.26 -10.90 -6.85
N GLN A 18 5.52 -10.78 -7.94
CA GLN A 18 5.22 -9.51 -8.60
C GLN A 18 3.74 -9.39 -8.91
N VAL A 19 3.25 -8.17 -8.95
CA VAL A 19 1.87 -7.86 -9.33
C VAL A 19 1.85 -7.23 -10.72
N ASP A 20 0.96 -7.71 -11.59
CA ASP A 20 0.82 -7.18 -12.95
C ASP A 20 0.05 -5.85 -12.97
N ARG A 21 -0.83 -5.66 -12.01
CA ARG A 21 -1.73 -4.50 -11.94
C ARG A 21 -2.18 -4.24 -10.51
N ILE A 22 -2.34 -2.96 -10.17
CA ILE A 22 -2.90 -2.53 -8.89
C ILE A 22 -4.15 -1.70 -9.12
N VAL A 23 -5.22 -2.01 -8.39
CA VAL A 23 -6.46 -1.26 -8.41
C VAL A 23 -6.72 -0.68 -7.02
N LEU A 24 -6.73 0.63 -6.93
CA LEU A 24 -7.04 1.36 -5.70
C LEU A 24 -8.55 1.64 -5.66
N ALA A 25 -9.27 0.90 -4.83
CA ALA A 25 -10.71 1.02 -4.68
C ALA A 25 -11.09 1.74 -3.40
N GLY A 26 -12.21 2.43 -3.41
CA GLY A 26 -12.74 3.19 -2.28
C GLY A 26 -12.59 4.69 -2.43
N ALA A 27 -13.32 5.46 -1.63
CA ALA A 27 -13.29 6.92 -1.67
C ALA A 27 -11.88 7.47 -1.42
N PHE A 28 -11.15 6.90 -0.47
CA PHE A 28 -9.79 7.29 -0.17
C PHE A 28 -8.82 7.02 -1.35
N GLY A 29 -8.98 5.88 -2.01
CA GLY A 29 -8.16 5.50 -3.19
C GLY A 29 -8.30 6.47 -4.36
N SER A 30 -9.43 7.19 -4.47
CA SER A 30 -9.65 8.19 -5.53
C SER A 30 -8.79 9.44 -5.39
N TYR A 31 -8.25 9.71 -4.22
CA TYR A 31 -7.42 10.88 -3.93
C TYR A 31 -5.94 10.56 -3.85
N ILE A 32 -5.57 9.28 -3.90
CA ILE A 32 -4.17 8.86 -3.86
C ILE A 32 -3.60 8.91 -5.27
N ASP A 33 -2.56 9.69 -5.46
CA ASP A 33 -1.74 9.63 -6.67
C ASP A 33 -0.96 8.31 -6.71
N PRO A 34 -1.08 7.51 -7.79
CA PRO A 34 -0.41 6.22 -7.91
C PRO A 34 1.11 6.28 -7.75
N LEU A 35 1.75 7.33 -8.30
CA LEU A 35 3.18 7.51 -8.20
C LEU A 35 3.61 7.75 -6.75
N TYR A 36 2.91 8.64 -6.04
CA TYR A 36 3.21 8.88 -4.64
C TYR A 36 2.89 7.68 -3.75
N ALA A 37 1.89 6.85 -4.11
CA ALA A 37 1.64 5.60 -3.40
C ALA A 37 2.83 4.63 -3.49
N LEU A 38 3.49 4.54 -4.65
CA LEU A 38 4.72 3.79 -4.83
C LEU A 38 5.89 4.41 -4.05
N VAL A 39 6.12 5.72 -4.23
CA VAL A 39 7.23 6.46 -3.58
C VAL A 39 7.16 6.35 -2.06
N LEU A 40 5.97 6.40 -1.49
CA LEU A 40 5.74 6.26 -0.06
C LEU A 40 5.71 4.79 0.42
N GLY A 41 5.87 3.82 -0.47
CA GLY A 41 5.82 2.41 -0.12
C GLY A 41 4.47 1.99 0.47
N LEU A 42 3.36 2.57 -0.01
CA LEU A 42 2.01 2.17 0.41
C LEU A 42 1.55 0.89 -0.28
N ILE A 43 2.08 0.62 -1.46
CA ILE A 43 1.74 -0.49 -2.34
C ILE A 43 3.02 -1.17 -2.84
N PRO A 44 2.97 -2.46 -3.22
CA PRO A 44 4.09 -3.16 -3.86
C PRO A 44 4.52 -2.48 -5.16
N ASP A 45 5.78 -2.73 -5.57
CA ASP A 45 6.29 -2.22 -6.84
C ASP A 45 5.46 -2.73 -8.02
N CYS A 46 5.09 -1.82 -8.90
CA CYS A 46 4.31 -2.08 -10.11
C CYS A 46 4.54 -0.95 -11.11
N ASP A 47 4.40 -1.25 -12.39
CA ASP A 47 4.41 -0.23 -13.43
C ASP A 47 3.37 0.85 -13.13
N PRO A 48 3.76 2.14 -12.96
CA PRO A 48 2.83 3.23 -12.65
C PRO A 48 1.64 3.33 -13.62
N GLN A 49 1.84 2.94 -14.88
CA GLN A 49 0.77 2.96 -15.90
C GLN A 49 -0.28 1.85 -15.68
N LYS A 50 0.03 0.85 -14.87
CA LYS A 50 -0.87 -0.25 -14.53
C LYS A 50 -1.54 -0.08 -13.17
N ILE A 51 -1.38 1.08 -12.55
CA ILE A 51 -2.04 1.43 -11.30
C ILE A 51 -3.24 2.33 -11.60
N ALA A 52 -4.44 1.91 -11.21
CA ALA A 52 -5.67 2.64 -11.47
C ALA A 52 -6.47 2.88 -10.20
N ALA A 53 -7.00 4.08 -10.04
CA ALA A 53 -8.00 4.40 -9.03
C ALA A 53 -9.41 4.24 -9.63
N VAL A 54 -10.26 3.46 -8.95
CA VAL A 54 -11.63 3.14 -9.46
C VAL A 54 -12.74 3.75 -8.60
N GLY A 55 -12.40 4.64 -7.69
CA GLY A 55 -13.39 5.35 -6.90
C GLY A 55 -14.18 4.46 -5.93
N ASN A 56 -15.44 4.80 -5.70
CA ASN A 56 -16.32 4.10 -4.76
C ASN A 56 -16.86 2.77 -5.32
N ALA A 57 -15.97 1.79 -5.51
CA ALA A 57 -16.34 0.47 -6.03
C ALA A 57 -17.42 -0.24 -5.19
N ALA A 58 -17.45 -0.01 -3.88
CA ALA A 58 -18.47 -0.59 -3.01
C ALA A 58 -19.86 -0.02 -3.31
N GLY A 59 -19.97 1.29 -3.51
CA GLY A 59 -21.22 1.95 -3.91
C GLY A 59 -21.70 1.51 -5.28
N ASP A 60 -20.78 1.40 -6.25
CA ASP A 60 -21.11 0.89 -7.58
C ASP A 60 -21.54 -0.58 -7.55
N GLY A 61 -20.87 -1.40 -6.76
CA GLY A 61 -21.24 -2.79 -6.55
C GLY A 61 -22.64 -2.94 -5.94
N ALA A 62 -22.96 -2.12 -4.92
CA ALA A 62 -24.29 -2.09 -4.31
C ALA A 62 -25.38 -1.71 -5.32
N ARG A 63 -25.12 -0.67 -6.16
CA ARG A 63 -26.04 -0.25 -7.22
C ARG A 63 -26.27 -1.35 -8.26
N ILE A 64 -25.21 -2.02 -8.70
CA ILE A 64 -25.30 -3.15 -9.63
C ILE A 64 -26.12 -4.29 -9.01
N ALA A 65 -25.86 -4.65 -7.75
CA ALA A 65 -26.58 -5.71 -7.07
C ALA A 65 -28.06 -5.36 -6.83
N LEU A 66 -28.40 -4.07 -6.66
CA LEU A 66 -29.79 -3.61 -6.55
C LEU A 66 -30.55 -3.78 -7.87
N LEU A 67 -29.92 -3.40 -8.98
CA LEU A 67 -30.57 -3.34 -10.29
C LEU A 67 -30.54 -4.67 -11.07
N ASN A 68 -29.65 -5.59 -10.70
CA ASN A 68 -29.45 -6.83 -11.45
C ASN A 68 -29.39 -8.06 -10.51
N ARG A 69 -30.46 -8.88 -10.58
CA ARG A 69 -30.57 -10.08 -9.71
C ARG A 69 -29.47 -11.12 -9.96
N HIS A 70 -28.97 -11.23 -11.20
CA HIS A 70 -27.91 -12.16 -11.54
C HIS A 70 -26.57 -11.71 -10.93
N LYS A 71 -26.29 -10.42 -11.01
CA LYS A 71 -25.09 -9.84 -10.35
C LYS A 71 -25.15 -9.91 -8.84
N ARG A 72 -26.34 -9.88 -8.25
CA ARG A 72 -26.51 -10.11 -6.82
C ARG A 72 -26.16 -11.55 -6.43
N ALA A 73 -26.61 -12.53 -7.22
CA ALA A 73 -26.27 -13.94 -6.99
C ALA A 73 -24.77 -14.19 -7.16
N GLU A 74 -24.16 -13.63 -8.20
CA GLU A 74 -22.71 -13.66 -8.44
C GLU A 74 -21.91 -13.06 -7.26
N ALA A 75 -22.33 -11.91 -6.75
CA ALA A 75 -21.69 -11.27 -5.60
C ALA A 75 -21.80 -12.14 -4.34
N GLN A 76 -22.91 -12.80 -4.13
CA GLN A 76 -23.15 -13.71 -3.01
C GLN A 76 -22.25 -14.96 -3.09
N GLU A 77 -22.15 -15.54 -4.29
CA GLU A 77 -21.25 -16.67 -4.55
C GLU A 77 -19.78 -16.28 -4.34
N LEU A 78 -19.37 -15.11 -4.85
CA LEU A 78 -18.01 -14.59 -4.67
C LEU A 78 -17.67 -14.38 -3.19
N ALA A 79 -18.60 -13.84 -2.41
CA ALA A 79 -18.41 -13.65 -0.97
C ALA A 79 -18.16 -14.98 -0.23
N LEU A 80 -18.86 -16.05 -0.60
CA LEU A 80 -18.67 -17.39 -0.03
C LEU A 80 -17.33 -18.03 -0.41
N ARG A 81 -16.77 -17.66 -1.56
CA ARG A 81 -15.47 -18.16 -2.04
C ARG A 81 -14.28 -17.34 -1.56
N THR A 82 -14.52 -16.12 -1.06
CA THR A 82 -13.47 -15.23 -0.58
C THR A 82 -12.84 -15.80 0.68
N ARG A 83 -11.51 -15.94 0.65
CA ARG A 83 -10.72 -16.37 1.82
C ARG A 83 -10.31 -15.15 2.62
N TYR A 84 -10.67 -15.14 3.88
CA TYR A 84 -10.21 -14.12 4.82
C TYR A 84 -8.86 -14.53 5.42
N ILE A 85 -7.91 -13.59 5.45
CA ILE A 85 -6.62 -13.76 6.11
C ILE A 85 -6.51 -12.68 7.19
N GLU A 86 -6.51 -13.12 8.43
CA GLU A 86 -6.38 -12.22 9.56
C GLU A 86 -4.92 -11.81 9.75
N THR A 87 -4.62 -10.55 9.54
CA THR A 87 -3.25 -10.01 9.63
C THR A 87 -2.74 -9.98 11.06
N ALA A 88 -3.63 -9.81 12.05
CA ALA A 88 -3.26 -9.72 13.46
C ALA A 88 -2.62 -11.01 14.01
N VAL A 89 -2.98 -12.17 13.46
CA VAL A 89 -2.46 -13.47 13.87
C VAL A 89 -1.46 -14.07 12.88
N ALA A 90 -1.19 -13.37 11.78
CA ALA A 90 -0.22 -13.82 10.79
C ALA A 90 1.21 -13.59 11.32
N PRO A 91 2.03 -14.64 11.50
CA PRO A 91 3.35 -14.51 12.12
C PRO A 91 4.27 -13.57 11.35
N ASP A 92 4.16 -13.53 10.02
CA ASP A 92 5.02 -12.75 9.14
C ASP A 92 4.58 -11.28 9.02
N PHE A 93 3.39 -10.92 9.50
CA PHE A 93 2.85 -9.57 9.32
C PHE A 93 3.69 -8.50 10.02
N GLN A 94 4.17 -8.81 11.22
CA GLN A 94 4.96 -7.85 12.01
C GLN A 94 6.29 -7.52 11.33
N ASP A 95 6.95 -8.52 10.75
CA ASP A 95 8.22 -8.32 10.05
C ASP A 95 8.04 -7.47 8.79
N GLU A 96 7.02 -7.79 7.99
CA GLU A 96 6.66 -6.99 6.81
C GLU A 96 6.26 -5.57 7.19
N PHE A 97 5.55 -5.40 8.29
CA PHE A 97 5.14 -4.08 8.78
C PHE A 97 6.35 -3.24 9.19
N VAL A 98 7.29 -3.82 9.94
CA VAL A 98 8.51 -3.12 10.38
C VAL A 98 9.38 -2.74 9.19
N GLY A 99 9.55 -3.63 8.22
CA GLY A 99 10.27 -3.35 6.97
C GLY A 99 9.66 -2.18 6.19
N ALA A 100 8.34 -2.09 6.18
CA ALA A 100 7.58 -1.06 5.47
C ALA A 100 7.47 0.29 6.21
N ILE A 101 8.03 0.46 7.41
CA ILE A 101 8.06 1.75 8.12
C ILE A 101 9.07 2.71 7.48
N HIS A 102 10.14 2.17 6.91
CA HIS A 102 11.20 2.96 6.30
C HIS A 102 10.77 3.58 4.95
N LEU A 103 11.32 4.71 4.63
CA LEU A 103 11.12 5.43 3.36
C LEU A 103 12.47 5.73 2.71
N PRO A 104 12.78 5.10 1.57
CA PRO A 104 12.06 4.00 0.92
C PRO A 104 12.03 2.74 1.78
N HIS A 105 11.30 1.69 1.34
CA HIS A 105 11.23 0.41 2.04
C HIS A 105 12.62 -0.14 2.40
N ALA A 106 12.75 -0.74 3.60
CA ALA A 106 14.06 -1.14 4.13
C ALA A 106 14.83 -2.13 3.24
N SER A 107 14.14 -3.06 2.60
CA SER A 107 14.75 -4.16 1.83
C SER A 107 14.16 -4.38 0.43
N ASP A 108 12.88 -4.08 0.22
CA ASP A 108 12.23 -4.39 -1.04
C ASP A 108 12.62 -3.37 -2.12
N PRO A 109 13.05 -3.84 -3.30
CA PRO A 109 13.40 -2.96 -4.39
C PRO A 109 12.15 -2.40 -5.08
N TYR A 110 12.27 -1.17 -5.60
CA TYR A 110 11.27 -0.52 -6.44
C TYR A 110 11.87 -0.19 -7.81
N PRO A 111 12.07 -1.19 -8.68
CA PRO A 111 12.70 -0.97 -9.98
C PRO A 111 11.93 0.00 -10.88
N HIS A 112 10.60 0.06 -10.77
CA HIS A 112 9.79 1.00 -11.55
C HIS A 112 9.93 2.46 -11.10
N LEU A 113 10.52 2.71 -9.93
CA LEU A 113 10.88 4.05 -9.47
C LEU A 113 12.29 4.48 -9.87
N ALA A 114 13.07 3.61 -10.52
CA ALA A 114 14.42 3.94 -10.97
C ALA A 114 14.37 5.11 -11.96
N GLY A 115 15.13 6.17 -11.67
CA GLY A 115 15.16 7.40 -12.48
C GLY A 115 14.02 8.39 -12.19
N ILE A 116 13.02 8.04 -11.40
CA ILE A 116 11.94 8.94 -10.95
C ILE A 116 12.31 9.58 -9.61
N LEU A 117 12.91 8.80 -8.73
CA LEU A 117 13.37 9.30 -7.44
C LEU A 117 14.64 10.15 -7.60
N PRO A 118 14.77 11.27 -6.88
CA PRO A 118 16.03 11.98 -6.81
C PRO A 118 17.11 11.05 -6.21
N PRO A 119 18.39 11.26 -6.56
CA PRO A 119 19.46 10.50 -5.95
C PRO A 119 19.38 10.61 -4.41
N PRO A 120 19.80 9.58 -3.68
CA PRO A 120 19.82 9.63 -2.22
C PRO A 120 20.57 10.88 -1.78
N VAL A 121 19.94 11.67 -0.92
CA VAL A 121 20.64 12.81 -0.32
C VAL A 121 21.78 12.22 0.51
N GLU A 122 23.03 12.50 0.12
CA GLU A 122 24.16 12.17 0.97
C GLU A 122 23.89 12.77 2.34
N THR A 123 23.66 11.92 3.32
CA THR A 123 23.57 12.38 4.71
C THR A 123 24.94 12.95 5.06
N LEU A 124 25.04 14.29 5.08
CA LEU A 124 26.24 14.94 5.56
C LEU A 124 26.62 14.31 6.90
N PRO A 125 27.89 13.92 7.09
CA PRO A 125 28.34 13.34 8.34
C PRO A 125 27.87 14.23 9.48
N ASN A 126 27.41 13.58 10.54
CA ASN A 126 26.80 14.23 11.71
C ASN A 126 27.78 15.32 12.21
N ASP A 127 27.53 16.56 11.84
CA ASP A 127 28.36 17.70 12.23
C ASP A 127 28.09 17.96 13.73
N PRO A 128 29.03 17.65 14.61
CA PRO A 128 28.86 17.85 16.04
C PRO A 128 28.71 19.33 16.43
N SER A 129 28.98 20.24 15.52
CA SER A 129 28.84 21.69 15.74
C SER A 129 27.43 22.22 15.50
N ARG A 130 26.51 21.41 14.91
CA ARG A 130 25.11 21.84 14.71
C ARG A 130 24.36 21.81 16.03
N PRO A 131 23.85 22.96 16.51
CA PRO A 131 23.07 22.98 17.75
C PRO A 131 21.82 22.11 17.58
N ARG A 132 21.69 21.09 18.42
CA ARG A 132 20.47 20.28 18.50
C ARG A 132 19.30 21.21 18.76
N ARG A 133 18.36 21.31 17.83
CA ARG A 133 17.13 22.10 17.97
C ARG A 133 16.41 21.61 19.23
N ARG A 134 16.54 22.35 20.34
CA ARG A 134 15.80 22.05 21.58
C ARG A 134 14.31 22.04 21.25
N MET A 135 13.66 20.88 21.39
CA MET A 135 12.21 20.85 21.48
C MET A 135 11.78 21.80 22.60
N ARG A 136 11.06 22.85 22.25
CA ARG A 136 10.39 23.69 23.26
C ARG A 136 9.41 22.76 23.99
N GLN A 137 9.72 22.41 25.23
CA GLN A 137 8.73 21.94 26.18
C GLN A 137 7.82 23.13 26.44
N ASN A 138 6.61 23.09 25.88
CA ASN A 138 5.55 23.96 26.34
C ASN A 138 5.12 23.45 27.71
N ALA A 139 5.62 24.10 28.77
CA ALA A 139 5.02 24.05 30.08
C ALA A 139 3.93 25.12 30.11
N GLY A 140 2.72 24.74 30.46
CA GLY A 140 1.56 25.61 30.66
C GLY A 140 0.30 24.80 30.64
#